data_63abb0cf23cd156fc3aaefdaaabc8465
#
_entry.id   63abb0cf23cd156fc3aaefdaaabc8465
#
_cell.length_a   1.000
_cell.length_b   1.000
_cell.length_c   1.000
_cell.angle_alpha   90.00
_cell.angle_beta   90.00
_cell.angle_gamma   90.00
#
_symmetry.space_group_name_H-M   'P 1'
#
loop_
_entity.id
_entity.type
_entity.pdbx_description
1 polymer ?
#
loop_
_entity_poly.entity_id
_entity_poly.type
_entity_poly.pdbx_seq_one_letter_code
_entity_poly.pdbx_strand_id
1 'polypeptide(L)'
;MARMKRSILAAILATSIMCMPWAGFASEAVSAEEVVKPPRYQSVSVHDPSIIRAEDGTFYIFGSHMAAARSDDLISWTSISKDAQAGCTLVEDVQTQMKEALSWAKTTTFWAPDVQQLPDGRYAMYYCTCEGSSPLSALGLAIADAPEGPYRDQGIFLKSGMSGYNATYYPNVVDPCAFFDHEGRMWMVYGSYSGGIFILEMNPETGFPLEGQNYGTKLLGKNHARIEAPYILYSPETEYYYLFLSFGGLDSNGGYNIRVCRSRQPDGPYTDSLGQNMIDCGGAPGTFFHDVDYEPYGVKLMGGYKFASVESDTNKMVQAFRSPGHNSAYYEEETGRYFLVFHTRFANSGESFSVRVHQMFMNDEGWPVVAPLRYTGEGREVPLPENRPGAYKILFHEHDINPVEHVSITCTLHADGQVSGECTGTWESQESGSIHITVQGETYTGVFARCFDGAQSAWVSCFTALNEKGEALWGIRTDDPE
;
A
#
# COMPACT_ATOMS: atom_id res chain seq x y z
N MET A 1 -28.76 -53.62 47.45
CA MET A 1 -28.71 -53.60 48.93
C MET A 1 -27.96 -52.37 49.40
N ALA A 2 -28.59 -51.68 50.38
CA ALA A 2 -28.12 -50.61 51.25
C ALA A 2 -27.90 -49.20 50.65
N ARG A 3 -28.96 -48.42 50.84
CA ARG A 3 -28.94 -46.94 50.87
C ARG A 3 -28.18 -46.45 52.10
N MET A 4 -27.40 -45.39 51.93
CA MET A 4 -27.06 -44.52 53.05
C MET A 4 -27.28 -43.05 52.69
N LYS A 5 -28.29 -42.47 53.35
CA LYS A 5 -28.59 -41.02 53.37
C LYS A 5 -27.55 -40.33 54.26
N ARG A 6 -27.06 -39.18 53.85
CA ARG A 6 -26.43 -38.21 54.74
C ARG A 6 -27.08 -36.84 54.56
N SER A 7 -27.57 -36.35 55.68
CA SER A 7 -28.28 -35.10 55.87
C SER A 7 -27.34 -33.88 55.71
N ILE A 8 -27.88 -32.82 55.11
CA ILE A 8 -27.26 -31.53 55.05
C ILE A 8 -27.71 -30.70 56.26
N LEU A 9 -26.76 -30.24 57.05
CA LEU A 9 -26.95 -29.27 58.13
C LEU A 9 -26.69 -27.88 57.55
N ALA A 10 -27.74 -27.02 57.55
CA ALA A 10 -27.62 -25.62 57.17
C ALA A 10 -27.14 -24.80 58.40
N ALA A 11 -26.02 -24.16 58.28
CA ALA A 11 -25.53 -23.14 59.23
C ALA A 11 -25.83 -21.75 58.66
N ILE A 12 -26.71 -21.02 59.32
CA ILE A 12 -26.99 -19.62 59.04
C ILE A 12 -25.91 -18.79 59.74
N LEU A 13 -25.08 -18.11 58.93
CA LEU A 13 -24.15 -17.10 59.43
C LEU A 13 -24.72 -15.71 59.10
N ALA A 14 -25.13 -14.99 60.16
CA ALA A 14 -25.50 -13.58 60.04
C ALA A 14 -24.27 -12.72 59.91
N THR A 15 -24.09 -12.08 58.75
CA THR A 15 -23.03 -11.09 58.54
C THR A 15 -23.59 -9.67 58.63
N SER A 16 -23.09 -8.94 59.62
CA SER A 16 -23.37 -7.52 59.86
C SER A 16 -22.85 -6.68 58.70
N ILE A 17 -23.73 -5.92 58.06
CA ILE A 17 -23.37 -4.95 57.02
C ILE A 17 -22.79 -3.71 57.72
N MET A 18 -21.46 -3.53 57.65
CA MET A 18 -20.78 -2.31 58.03
C MET A 18 -20.85 -1.33 56.83
N CYS A 19 -21.65 -0.26 56.98
CA CYS A 19 -21.63 0.87 56.02
C CYS A 19 -20.28 1.57 56.15
N MET A 20 -19.42 1.38 55.12
CA MET A 20 -18.30 2.27 54.90
C MET A 20 -18.76 3.47 54.03
N PRO A 21 -18.28 4.69 54.35
CA PRO A 21 -18.62 5.84 53.52
C PRO A 21 -17.92 5.72 52.14
N TRP A 22 -18.68 5.97 51.11
CA TRP A 22 -18.24 6.06 49.73
C TRP A 22 -17.26 7.25 49.62
N ALA A 23 -15.97 6.98 49.62
CA ALA A 23 -14.98 7.96 49.21
C ALA A 23 -15.21 8.21 47.71
N GLY A 24 -15.67 9.40 47.37
CA GLY A 24 -15.76 9.85 45.99
C GLY A 24 -14.40 9.77 45.35
N PHE A 25 -14.25 8.93 44.32
CA PHE A 25 -13.19 9.05 43.38
C PHE A 25 -13.43 10.37 42.63
N ALA A 26 -12.67 11.40 43.02
CA ALA A 26 -12.54 12.56 42.18
C ALA A 26 -11.95 12.05 40.85
N SER A 27 -12.72 12.16 39.77
CA SER A 27 -12.23 12.10 38.42
C SER A 27 -11.09 13.11 38.37
N GLU A 28 -9.84 12.64 38.36
CA GLU A 28 -8.74 13.46 37.89
C GLU A 28 -9.10 13.86 36.47
N ALA A 29 -9.50 15.10 36.30
CA ALA A 29 -9.56 15.73 35.01
C ALA A 29 -8.15 15.54 34.40
N VAL A 30 -8.07 14.80 33.30
CA VAL A 30 -6.89 14.74 32.46
C VAL A 30 -6.64 16.17 32.01
N SER A 31 -5.78 16.84 32.75
CA SER A 31 -5.35 18.20 32.49
C SER A 31 -4.19 18.14 31.53
N ALA A 32 -4.23 19.06 30.63
CA ALA A 32 -3.16 19.58 29.80
C ALA A 32 -2.93 18.79 28.49
N GLU A 33 -3.28 19.46 27.44
CA GLU A 33 -2.66 19.46 26.14
C GLU A 33 -1.20 18.96 26.23
N GLU A 34 -1.01 17.68 26.01
CA GLU A 34 0.28 17.19 25.59
C GLU A 34 0.46 17.78 24.20
N VAL A 35 1.25 18.84 24.09
CA VAL A 35 1.62 19.45 22.79
C VAL A 35 2.21 18.30 21.97
N VAL A 36 1.40 17.72 21.11
CA VAL A 36 1.82 16.60 20.26
C VAL A 36 2.91 17.13 19.34
N LYS A 37 4.14 16.75 19.64
CA LYS A 37 5.29 17.19 18.83
C LYS A 37 5.12 16.70 17.42
N PRO A 38 5.40 17.54 16.41
CA PRO A 38 5.37 17.09 15.03
C PRO A 38 6.27 15.87 14.85
N PRO A 39 5.83 14.86 14.08
CA PRO A 39 6.62 13.65 13.84
C PRO A 39 7.95 14.01 13.19
N ARG A 40 9.01 13.36 13.61
CA ARG A 40 10.33 13.50 12.99
C ARG A 40 10.50 12.41 11.94
N TYR A 41 10.23 12.76 10.70
CA TYR A 41 10.46 11.84 9.60
C TYR A 41 11.94 11.68 9.29
N GLN A 42 12.41 10.43 9.23
CA GLN A 42 13.67 10.08 8.60
C GLN A 42 13.36 9.29 7.35
N SER A 43 13.35 9.98 6.22
CA SER A 43 13.02 9.38 4.92
C SER A 43 14.24 8.72 4.29
N VAL A 44 14.00 7.68 3.48
CA VAL A 44 15.00 6.99 2.67
C VAL A 44 14.60 6.99 1.20
N SER A 45 15.61 6.80 0.34
CA SER A 45 15.43 6.62 -1.09
C SER A 45 15.61 5.13 -1.42
N VAL A 46 14.53 4.38 -1.33
CA VAL A 46 14.42 3.00 -1.81
C VAL A 46 13.41 3.01 -2.95
N HIS A 47 13.83 2.64 -4.15
CA HIS A 47 12.96 2.54 -5.32
C HIS A 47 12.25 1.19 -5.27
N ASP A 48 10.96 1.15 -5.64
CA ASP A 48 10.16 -0.08 -5.69
C ASP A 48 10.10 -0.82 -4.33
N PRO A 49 9.65 -0.16 -3.24
CA PRO A 49 9.75 -0.72 -1.91
C PRO A 49 8.79 -1.90 -1.69
N SER A 50 9.32 -3.10 -1.42
CA SER A 50 8.58 -4.24 -0.89
C SER A 50 8.77 -4.33 0.61
N ILE A 51 7.67 -4.41 1.39
CA ILE A 51 7.68 -4.36 2.85
C ILE A 51 7.46 -5.74 3.48
N ILE A 52 8.24 -6.03 4.53
CA ILE A 52 7.94 -7.10 5.48
C ILE A 52 8.04 -6.58 6.92
N ARG A 53 7.43 -7.29 7.87
CA ARG A 53 7.65 -7.13 9.30
C ARG A 53 8.27 -8.41 9.84
N ALA A 54 9.41 -8.30 10.51
CA ALA A 54 10.07 -9.42 11.17
C ALA A 54 9.36 -9.79 12.49
N GLU A 55 9.66 -10.97 13.04
CA GLU A 55 9.07 -11.46 14.29
C GLU A 55 9.34 -10.55 15.51
N ASP A 56 10.44 -9.80 15.50
CA ASP A 56 10.78 -8.82 16.54
C ASP A 56 10.01 -7.50 16.44
N GLY A 57 9.17 -7.36 15.41
CA GLY A 57 8.35 -6.18 15.13
C GLY A 57 9.01 -5.15 14.21
N THR A 58 10.27 -5.34 13.84
CA THR A 58 10.99 -4.42 12.94
C THR A 58 10.46 -4.54 11.51
N PHE A 59 10.18 -3.41 10.89
CA PHE A 59 9.81 -3.34 9.46
C PHE A 59 11.06 -3.23 8.59
N TYR A 60 11.03 -3.92 7.47
CA TYR A 60 12.07 -3.85 6.45
C TYR A 60 11.44 -3.53 5.10
N ILE A 61 12.13 -2.69 4.31
CA ILE A 61 11.80 -2.49 2.89
C ILE A 61 13.01 -2.85 2.04
N PHE A 62 12.71 -3.54 0.94
CA PHE A 62 13.69 -3.95 -0.07
C PHE A 62 13.29 -3.34 -1.40
N GLY A 63 14.25 -2.93 -2.20
CA GLY A 63 13.95 -2.28 -3.47
C GLY A 63 15.05 -2.44 -4.52
N SER A 64 14.80 -1.86 -5.66
CA SER A 64 15.73 -1.88 -6.80
C SER A 64 17.14 -1.51 -6.40
N HIS A 65 18.09 -2.06 -7.14
CA HIS A 65 19.52 -1.94 -6.92
C HIS A 65 20.03 -2.57 -5.61
N MET A 66 19.29 -3.49 -5.01
CA MET A 66 19.58 -4.05 -3.69
C MET A 66 19.60 -3.00 -2.57
N ALA A 67 18.88 -1.90 -2.76
CA ALA A 67 18.66 -0.93 -1.68
C ALA A 67 17.69 -1.51 -0.65
N ALA A 68 17.98 -1.26 0.63
CA ALA A 68 17.10 -1.69 1.72
C ALA A 68 17.20 -0.75 2.92
N ALA A 69 16.13 -0.71 3.69
CA ALA A 69 16.06 0.06 4.93
C ALA A 69 15.19 -0.66 5.97
N ARG A 70 15.35 -0.26 7.23
CA ARG A 70 14.54 -0.74 8.35
C ARG A 70 13.91 0.39 9.15
N SER A 71 12.82 0.10 9.83
CA SER A 71 12.10 1.03 10.71
C SER A 71 11.39 0.27 11.83
N ASP A 72 11.29 0.90 13.01
CA ASP A 72 10.50 0.35 14.12
C ASP A 72 9.08 0.96 14.16
N ASP A 73 8.81 2.00 13.35
CA ASP A 73 7.63 2.85 13.47
C ASP A 73 6.96 3.24 12.13
N LEU A 74 7.48 2.78 10.99
CA LEU A 74 7.06 3.17 9.63
C LEU A 74 7.30 4.66 9.29
N ILE A 75 7.91 5.42 10.19
CA ILE A 75 8.13 6.88 10.10
C ILE A 75 9.62 7.19 9.92
N SER A 76 10.46 6.54 10.73
CA SER A 76 11.90 6.77 10.81
C SER A 76 12.63 5.58 10.21
N TRP A 77 13.19 5.77 9.03
CA TRP A 77 13.87 4.71 8.26
C TRP A 77 15.37 4.84 8.33
N THR A 78 16.07 3.72 8.48
CA THR A 78 17.53 3.63 8.45
C THR A 78 17.95 2.72 7.30
N SER A 79 18.75 3.26 6.37
CA SER A 79 19.30 2.46 5.26
C SER A 79 20.24 1.39 5.79
N ILE A 80 20.05 0.14 5.33
CA ILE A 80 20.89 -1.03 5.64
C ILE A 80 21.67 -1.53 4.43
N SER A 81 21.18 -1.28 3.21
CA SER A 81 21.89 -1.58 1.96
C SER A 81 21.64 -0.45 0.95
N LYS A 82 22.61 -0.16 0.08
CA LYS A 82 22.55 1.02 -0.79
C LYS A 82 22.54 0.70 -2.28
N ASP A 83 23.27 -0.30 -2.69
CA ASP A 83 23.47 -0.62 -4.11
C ASP A 83 23.85 -2.10 -4.32
N ALA A 84 23.84 -2.54 -5.55
CA ALA A 84 24.23 -3.89 -5.95
C ALA A 84 25.76 -4.02 -6.23
N GLN A 85 26.58 -3.23 -5.57
CA GLN A 85 28.03 -3.21 -5.68
C GLN A 85 28.67 -3.29 -4.30
N ALA A 86 29.67 -2.49 -4.02
CA ALA A 86 30.39 -2.46 -2.74
C ALA A 86 29.53 -2.02 -1.55
N GLY A 87 28.38 -1.36 -1.80
CA GLY A 87 27.40 -0.97 -0.78
C GLY A 87 26.35 -2.03 -0.45
N CYS A 88 26.39 -3.20 -1.10
CA CYS A 88 25.47 -4.31 -0.83
C CYS A 88 25.85 -5.01 0.48
N THR A 89 24.91 -5.02 1.42
CA THR A 89 25.05 -5.80 2.67
C THR A 89 24.15 -7.03 2.68
N LEU A 90 23.17 -7.07 1.76
CA LEU A 90 22.18 -8.16 1.70
C LEU A 90 22.78 -9.45 1.12
N VAL A 91 23.71 -9.34 0.16
CA VAL A 91 24.33 -10.48 -0.53
C VAL A 91 25.84 -10.25 -0.58
N GLU A 92 26.61 -11.19 -0.02
CA GLU A 92 28.07 -11.13 -0.12
C GLU A 92 28.53 -11.34 -1.57
N ASP A 93 29.40 -10.45 -2.08
CA ASP A 93 29.91 -10.53 -3.45
C ASP A 93 28.78 -10.75 -4.50
N VAL A 94 27.74 -9.93 -4.41
CA VAL A 94 26.50 -10.03 -5.19
C VAL A 94 26.72 -10.19 -6.69
N GLN A 95 27.75 -9.53 -7.26
CA GLN A 95 28.10 -9.61 -8.68
C GLN A 95 28.60 -10.98 -9.08
N THR A 96 29.25 -11.70 -8.19
CA THR A 96 29.74 -13.08 -8.41
C THR A 96 28.67 -14.10 -8.12
N GLN A 97 27.98 -14.01 -6.99
CA GLN A 97 26.95 -14.97 -6.60
C GLN A 97 25.80 -15.01 -7.62
N MET A 98 25.28 -13.85 -8.05
CA MET A 98 24.15 -13.74 -8.97
C MET A 98 24.54 -13.53 -10.42
N LYS A 99 25.77 -13.95 -10.78
CA LYS A 99 26.35 -13.77 -12.13
C LYS A 99 25.48 -14.32 -13.26
N GLU A 100 24.77 -15.43 -13.03
CA GLU A 100 23.94 -16.04 -14.07
C GLU A 100 22.82 -15.09 -14.49
N ALA A 101 22.08 -14.51 -13.53
CA ALA A 101 21.01 -13.56 -13.77
C ALA A 101 21.52 -12.28 -14.45
N LEU A 102 22.59 -11.70 -13.92
CA LEU A 102 23.22 -10.49 -14.47
C LEU A 102 23.74 -10.70 -15.91
N SER A 103 24.35 -11.85 -16.17
CA SER A 103 24.83 -12.19 -17.51
C SER A 103 23.70 -12.41 -18.50
N TRP A 104 22.61 -13.05 -18.07
CA TRP A 104 21.42 -13.25 -18.90
C TRP A 104 20.80 -11.91 -19.31
N ALA A 105 20.52 -11.05 -18.35
CA ALA A 105 19.92 -9.72 -18.58
C ALA A 105 20.92 -8.65 -19.07
N LYS A 106 22.19 -8.99 -19.25
CA LYS A 106 23.24 -8.06 -19.70
C LYS A 106 23.27 -6.75 -18.90
N THR A 107 23.15 -6.86 -17.60
CA THR A 107 23.14 -5.74 -16.65
C THR A 107 24.10 -5.97 -15.50
N THR A 108 24.33 -4.96 -14.67
CA THR A 108 25.12 -5.02 -13.44
C THR A 108 24.28 -4.69 -12.20
N THR A 109 22.97 -4.54 -12.37
CA THR A 109 22.06 -4.15 -11.30
C THR A 109 20.79 -5.02 -11.28
N PHE A 110 20.03 -4.88 -10.21
CA PHE A 110 18.78 -5.59 -9.97
C PHE A 110 17.63 -4.59 -9.97
N TRP A 111 16.46 -5.06 -10.40
CA TRP A 111 15.23 -4.31 -10.31
C TRP A 111 14.47 -4.70 -9.03
N ALA A 112 13.18 -4.42 -8.96
CA ALA A 112 12.35 -4.61 -7.79
C ALA A 112 12.43 -6.04 -7.22
N PRO A 113 13.00 -6.24 -6.04
CA PRO A 113 12.93 -7.52 -5.33
C PRO A 113 11.69 -7.56 -4.45
N ASP A 114 11.32 -8.77 -4.04
CA ASP A 114 10.39 -9.00 -2.95
C ASP A 114 10.99 -9.95 -1.92
N VAL A 115 10.60 -9.82 -0.66
CA VAL A 115 11.05 -10.71 0.41
C VAL A 115 9.85 -11.26 1.16
N GLN A 116 9.81 -12.59 1.31
CA GLN A 116 8.78 -13.29 2.06
C GLN A 116 9.42 -14.24 3.09
N GLN A 117 8.89 -14.26 4.32
CA GLN A 117 9.29 -15.25 5.31
C GLN A 117 8.64 -16.60 4.98
N LEU A 118 9.45 -17.66 4.94
CA LEU A 118 8.98 -19.03 4.74
C LEU A 118 8.51 -19.66 6.07
N PRO A 119 7.70 -20.73 6.03
CA PRO A 119 7.18 -21.37 7.24
C PRO A 119 8.24 -21.92 8.19
N ASP A 120 9.45 -22.17 7.72
CA ASP A 120 10.58 -22.61 8.54
C ASP A 120 11.39 -21.46 9.19
N GLY A 121 10.93 -20.21 9.01
CA GLY A 121 11.52 -19.01 9.56
C GLY A 121 12.58 -18.35 8.68
N ARG A 122 13.03 -19.01 7.60
CA ARG A 122 13.96 -18.41 6.63
C ARG A 122 13.26 -17.30 5.79
N TYR A 123 14.08 -16.44 5.22
CA TYR A 123 13.61 -15.35 4.35
C TYR A 123 13.99 -15.66 2.90
N ALA A 124 13.00 -15.65 2.03
CA ALA A 124 13.12 -15.84 0.59
C ALA A 124 13.10 -14.47 -0.10
N MET A 125 14.20 -14.08 -0.70
CA MET A 125 14.29 -12.90 -1.56
C MET A 125 14.11 -13.33 -3.02
N TYR A 126 13.04 -12.86 -3.63
CA TYR A 126 12.79 -12.99 -5.06
C TYR A 126 13.40 -11.78 -5.75
N TYR A 127 14.52 -11.99 -6.43
CA TYR A 127 15.22 -10.92 -7.13
C TYR A 127 15.00 -11.01 -8.63
N CYS A 128 15.02 -9.87 -9.31
CA CYS A 128 14.94 -9.84 -10.76
C CYS A 128 15.99 -8.93 -11.39
N THR A 129 16.33 -9.25 -12.63
CA THR A 129 17.26 -8.48 -13.48
C THR A 129 16.61 -8.27 -14.82
N CYS A 130 16.83 -7.11 -15.44
CA CYS A 130 16.31 -6.82 -16.77
C CYS A 130 17.26 -5.91 -17.56
N GLU A 131 17.33 -6.16 -18.87
CA GLU A 131 17.85 -5.21 -19.85
C GLU A 131 16.69 -4.29 -20.26
N GLY A 132 16.81 -2.99 -19.96
CA GLY A 132 15.69 -2.04 -19.96
C GLY A 132 15.11 -1.69 -21.34
N SER A 133 15.80 -2.00 -22.44
CA SER A 133 15.34 -1.68 -23.80
C SER A 133 14.56 -2.82 -24.47
N SER A 134 14.64 -4.02 -23.91
CA SER A 134 13.89 -5.20 -24.34
C SER A 134 13.64 -6.10 -23.14
N PRO A 135 12.56 -6.91 -23.12
CA PRO A 135 12.28 -7.78 -21.98
C PRO A 135 13.22 -8.99 -21.94
N LEU A 136 14.51 -8.74 -21.84
CA LEU A 136 15.56 -9.73 -21.54
C LEU A 136 15.75 -9.73 -20.02
N SER A 137 15.01 -10.58 -19.33
CA SER A 137 14.96 -10.59 -17.87
C SER A 137 15.11 -11.98 -17.27
N ALA A 138 15.48 -12.02 -16.02
CA ALA A 138 15.55 -13.23 -15.20
C ALA A 138 15.00 -12.94 -13.80
N LEU A 139 14.28 -13.90 -13.24
CA LEU A 139 13.77 -13.91 -11.88
C LEU A 139 14.35 -15.10 -11.14
N GLY A 140 14.93 -14.88 -9.97
CA GLY A 140 15.62 -15.85 -9.16
C GLY A 140 15.26 -15.77 -7.69
N LEU A 141 15.79 -16.71 -6.93
CA LEU A 141 15.58 -16.88 -5.50
C LEU A 141 16.89 -16.81 -4.75
N ALA A 142 16.92 -16.10 -3.64
CA ALA A 142 18.00 -16.17 -2.65
C ALA A 142 17.42 -16.36 -1.26
N ILE A 143 18.12 -17.09 -0.38
CA ILE A 143 17.63 -17.45 0.95
C ILE A 143 18.60 -16.94 2.03
N ALA A 144 18.03 -16.43 3.13
CA ALA A 144 18.75 -16.01 4.32
C ALA A 144 18.07 -16.50 5.60
N ASP A 145 18.82 -16.51 6.72
CA ASP A 145 18.30 -16.84 8.05
C ASP A 145 17.77 -15.59 8.80
N ALA A 146 18.02 -14.40 8.25
CA ALA A 146 17.57 -13.12 8.80
C ALA A 146 17.16 -12.16 7.66
N PRO A 147 16.26 -11.19 7.92
CA PRO A 147 15.81 -10.25 6.89
C PRO A 147 16.95 -9.37 6.34
N GLU A 148 17.95 -9.06 7.14
CA GLU A 148 19.13 -8.29 6.72
C GLU A 148 20.15 -9.12 5.92
N GLY A 149 19.91 -10.44 5.76
CA GLY A 149 20.85 -11.34 5.08
C GLY A 149 21.91 -11.95 6.01
N PRO A 150 23.08 -12.42 5.47
CA PRO A 150 23.35 -12.46 4.02
C PRO A 150 22.50 -13.51 3.29
N TYR A 151 21.91 -13.09 2.18
CA TYR A 151 21.19 -13.98 1.29
C TYR A 151 22.17 -14.79 0.42
N ARG A 152 21.82 -16.06 0.16
CA ARG A 152 22.57 -16.96 -0.70
C ARG A 152 21.73 -17.31 -1.92
N ASP A 153 22.28 -17.07 -3.09
CA ASP A 153 21.62 -17.37 -4.36
C ASP A 153 21.28 -18.86 -4.48
N GLN A 154 20.05 -19.14 -4.85
CA GLN A 154 19.54 -20.48 -5.18
C GLN A 154 19.39 -20.67 -6.70
N GLY A 155 19.64 -19.62 -7.48
CA GLY A 155 19.55 -19.58 -8.94
C GLY A 155 18.27 -19.00 -9.48
N ILE A 156 18.25 -18.85 -10.80
CA ILE A 156 17.11 -18.32 -11.56
C ILE A 156 16.14 -19.45 -11.94
N PHE A 157 14.84 -19.16 -11.86
CA PHE A 157 13.78 -20.13 -12.18
C PHE A 157 12.88 -19.68 -13.34
N LEU A 158 12.85 -18.37 -13.67
CA LEU A 158 12.14 -17.85 -14.85
C LEU A 158 13.06 -16.94 -15.68
N LYS A 159 12.87 -17.01 -16.99
CA LYS A 159 13.59 -16.17 -17.97
C LYS A 159 12.63 -15.67 -19.05
N SER A 160 12.91 -14.50 -19.59
CA SER A 160 12.32 -13.97 -20.81
C SER A 160 13.41 -13.66 -21.85
N GLY A 161 13.01 -13.36 -23.08
CA GLY A 161 13.95 -12.95 -24.14
C GLY A 161 14.71 -14.09 -24.81
N MET A 162 14.39 -15.38 -24.51
CA MET A 162 14.96 -16.52 -25.20
C MET A 162 14.37 -16.71 -26.59
N SER A 163 14.99 -17.60 -27.40
CA SER A 163 14.47 -17.93 -28.72
C SER A 163 13.01 -18.43 -28.66
N GLY A 164 12.14 -17.81 -29.45
CA GLY A 164 10.70 -18.11 -29.47
C GLY A 164 9.88 -17.33 -28.43
N TYR A 165 10.51 -16.53 -27.56
CA TYR A 165 9.81 -15.62 -26.69
C TYR A 165 9.16 -14.49 -27.48
N ASN A 166 7.90 -14.16 -27.13
CA ASN A 166 7.16 -13.06 -27.73
C ASN A 166 6.61 -12.14 -26.63
N ALA A 167 7.17 -10.97 -26.50
CA ALA A 167 6.81 -9.99 -25.46
C ALA A 167 5.38 -9.44 -25.57
N THR A 168 4.69 -9.64 -26.67
CA THR A 168 3.27 -9.27 -26.81
C THR A 168 2.35 -10.20 -25.99
N TYR A 169 2.76 -11.46 -25.81
CA TYR A 169 1.93 -12.50 -25.19
C TYR A 169 2.48 -13.00 -23.86
N TYR A 170 3.83 -12.97 -23.69
CA TYR A 170 4.50 -13.50 -22.52
C TYR A 170 4.94 -12.38 -21.58
N PRO A 171 5.01 -12.63 -20.26
CA PRO A 171 5.40 -11.60 -19.29
C PRO A 171 6.87 -11.22 -19.41
N ASN A 172 7.19 -9.97 -19.13
CA ASN A 172 8.52 -9.62 -18.64
C ASN A 172 8.66 -10.20 -17.21
N VAL A 173 9.70 -11.00 -16.93
CA VAL A 173 9.82 -11.71 -15.64
C VAL A 173 10.53 -10.84 -14.60
N VAL A 174 9.82 -9.80 -14.16
CA VAL A 174 10.25 -8.84 -13.15
C VAL A 174 9.11 -8.51 -12.19
N ASP A 175 9.37 -7.69 -11.19
CA ASP A 175 8.41 -7.19 -10.20
C ASP A 175 7.66 -8.31 -9.46
N PRO A 176 8.37 -9.28 -8.84
CA PRO A 176 7.74 -10.32 -8.06
C PRO A 176 7.11 -9.77 -6.78
N CYS A 177 5.98 -10.37 -6.37
CA CYS A 177 5.42 -10.28 -5.02
C CYS A 177 4.97 -11.66 -4.60
N ALA A 178 5.61 -12.22 -3.58
CA ALA A 178 5.29 -13.53 -3.00
C ALA A 178 4.42 -13.34 -1.75
N PHE A 179 3.39 -14.16 -1.60
CA PHE A 179 2.48 -14.06 -0.46
C PHE A 179 1.85 -15.42 -0.13
N PHE A 180 1.32 -15.53 1.08
CA PHE A 180 0.49 -16.66 1.48
C PHE A 180 -0.98 -16.28 1.38
N ASP A 181 -1.81 -17.17 0.81
CA ASP A 181 -3.25 -17.01 0.85
C ASP A 181 -3.81 -17.41 2.23
N HIS A 182 -5.12 -17.18 2.45
CA HIS A 182 -5.78 -17.47 3.72
C HIS A 182 -5.86 -18.97 4.04
N GLU A 183 -5.57 -19.84 3.07
CA GLU A 183 -5.47 -21.30 3.25
C GLU A 183 -4.03 -21.76 3.51
N GLY A 184 -3.06 -20.84 3.50
CA GLY A 184 -1.64 -21.13 3.70
C GLY A 184 -0.92 -21.64 2.46
N ARG A 185 -1.50 -21.55 1.27
CA ARG A 185 -0.80 -21.82 0.00
C ARG A 185 0.03 -20.61 -0.36
N MET A 186 1.20 -20.84 -0.91
CA MET A 186 2.12 -19.80 -1.34
C MET A 186 1.93 -19.48 -2.82
N TRP A 187 1.92 -18.20 -3.14
CA TRP A 187 1.74 -17.65 -4.48
C TRP A 187 2.81 -16.61 -4.79
N MET A 188 3.02 -16.36 -6.09
CA MET A 188 3.83 -15.24 -6.56
C MET A 188 3.16 -14.58 -7.76
N VAL A 189 2.77 -13.33 -7.64
CA VAL A 189 2.35 -12.48 -8.76
C VAL A 189 3.56 -11.72 -9.27
N TYR A 190 3.65 -11.50 -10.59
CA TYR A 190 4.79 -10.83 -11.22
C TYR A 190 4.45 -10.34 -12.61
N GLY A 191 5.30 -9.51 -13.18
CA GLY A 191 5.19 -9.04 -14.54
C GLY A 191 5.19 -7.52 -14.66
N SER A 192 5.61 -7.04 -15.83
CA SER A 192 5.69 -5.63 -16.17
C SER A 192 5.49 -5.47 -17.66
N TYR A 193 4.60 -4.57 -18.05
CA TYR A 193 4.31 -4.25 -19.45
C TYR A 193 4.08 -5.49 -20.31
N SER A 194 4.77 -5.62 -21.43
CA SER A 194 4.85 -6.83 -22.29
C SER A 194 3.50 -7.55 -22.46
N GLY A 195 3.45 -8.85 -22.13
CA GLY A 195 2.24 -9.66 -22.17
C GLY A 195 1.33 -9.52 -20.95
N GLY A 196 1.74 -8.73 -19.92
CA GLY A 196 0.95 -8.41 -18.73
C GLY A 196 1.44 -9.07 -17.44
N ILE A 197 0.53 -9.19 -16.49
CA ILE A 197 0.72 -9.67 -15.12
C ILE A 197 0.26 -11.11 -15.01
N PHE A 198 1.09 -11.94 -14.37
CA PHE A 198 0.90 -13.39 -14.23
C PHE A 198 1.07 -13.81 -12.77
N ILE A 199 0.50 -14.96 -12.41
CA ILE A 199 0.62 -15.56 -11.08
C ILE A 199 1.03 -17.03 -11.17
N LEU A 200 1.87 -17.45 -10.22
CA LEU A 200 2.33 -18.83 -10.04
C LEU A 200 1.96 -19.32 -8.65
N GLU A 201 1.64 -20.59 -8.52
CA GLU A 201 1.62 -21.25 -7.23
C GLU A 201 3.04 -21.70 -6.86
N MET A 202 3.44 -21.47 -5.61
CA MET A 202 4.79 -21.68 -5.12
C MET A 202 4.83 -22.85 -4.13
N ASN A 203 5.95 -23.50 -4.01
CA ASN A 203 6.20 -24.48 -2.96
C ASN A 203 6.69 -23.76 -1.69
N PRO A 204 5.93 -23.75 -0.58
CA PRO A 204 6.27 -22.99 0.62
C PRO A 204 7.51 -23.53 1.36
N GLU A 205 7.92 -24.80 1.12
CA GLU A 205 9.12 -25.38 1.74
C GLU A 205 10.41 -24.95 1.04
N THR A 206 10.33 -24.75 -0.29
CA THR A 206 11.50 -24.45 -1.11
C THR A 206 11.56 -23.01 -1.61
N GLY A 207 10.43 -22.32 -1.67
CA GLY A 207 10.30 -21.00 -2.26
C GLY A 207 10.30 -20.98 -3.80
N PHE A 208 10.39 -22.12 -4.47
CA PHE A 208 10.33 -22.23 -5.93
C PHE A 208 8.90 -22.42 -6.44
N PRO A 209 8.60 -22.07 -7.71
CA PRO A 209 7.32 -22.42 -8.33
C PRO A 209 7.07 -23.93 -8.33
N LEU A 210 5.80 -24.33 -8.22
CA LEU A 210 5.41 -25.71 -8.49
C LEU A 210 5.70 -26.07 -9.95
N GLU A 211 6.03 -27.35 -10.19
CA GLU A 211 6.41 -27.82 -11.54
C GLU A 211 5.25 -27.71 -12.55
N GLY A 212 5.58 -27.49 -13.81
CA GLY A 212 4.64 -27.58 -14.94
C GLY A 212 3.83 -26.33 -15.25
N GLN A 213 4.00 -25.24 -14.50
CA GLN A 213 3.20 -24.02 -14.69
C GLN A 213 3.69 -23.09 -15.82
N ASN A 214 4.90 -23.27 -16.36
CA ASN A 214 5.53 -22.33 -17.30
C ASN A 214 5.58 -20.91 -16.71
N TYR A 215 4.85 -19.93 -17.35
CA TYR A 215 4.72 -18.56 -16.84
C TYR A 215 3.53 -18.38 -15.88
N GLY A 216 2.76 -19.44 -15.59
CA GLY A 216 1.60 -19.38 -14.71
C GLY A 216 0.32 -18.90 -15.39
N THR A 217 -0.63 -18.45 -14.56
CA THR A 217 -1.94 -17.94 -15.00
C THR A 217 -1.85 -16.43 -15.24
N LYS A 218 -2.37 -15.99 -16.37
CA LYS A 218 -2.45 -14.57 -16.70
C LYS A 218 -3.62 -13.91 -15.97
N LEU A 219 -3.37 -12.79 -15.30
CA LEU A 219 -4.37 -12.01 -14.57
C LEU A 219 -4.90 -10.83 -15.39
N LEU A 220 -4.00 -10.05 -15.99
CA LEU A 220 -4.35 -8.84 -16.74
C LEU A 220 -3.18 -8.37 -17.61
N GLY A 221 -3.40 -7.27 -18.34
CA GLY A 221 -2.36 -6.65 -19.16
C GLY A 221 -2.18 -7.38 -20.49
N LYS A 222 -1.84 -6.67 -21.54
CA LYS A 222 -1.51 -7.19 -22.87
C LYS A 222 -1.00 -6.07 -23.76
N ASN A 223 -0.38 -6.46 -24.88
CA ASN A 223 0.03 -5.54 -25.94
C ASN A 223 0.82 -4.33 -25.41
N HIS A 224 1.78 -4.60 -24.51
CA HIS A 224 2.69 -3.59 -23.95
C HIS A 224 1.98 -2.42 -23.24
N ALA A 225 0.83 -2.67 -22.59
CA ALA A 225 0.24 -1.70 -21.69
C ALA A 225 1.23 -1.36 -20.57
N ARG A 226 1.34 -0.07 -20.24
CA ARG A 226 2.19 0.38 -19.12
C ARG A 226 1.51 0.08 -17.79
N ILE A 227 1.52 -1.20 -17.42
CA ILE A 227 0.99 -1.73 -16.16
C ILE A 227 2.04 -2.66 -15.59
N GLU A 228 2.44 -2.41 -14.34
CA GLU A 228 3.50 -3.14 -13.66
C GLU A 228 3.35 -3.13 -12.13
N ALA A 229 4.37 -3.60 -11.42
CA ALA A 229 4.44 -3.57 -9.97
C ALA A 229 3.24 -4.25 -9.28
N PRO A 230 2.89 -5.49 -9.64
CA PRO A 230 1.78 -6.17 -9.00
C PRO A 230 2.12 -6.48 -7.54
N TYR A 231 1.21 -6.19 -6.64
CA TYR A 231 1.30 -6.54 -5.22
C TYR A 231 -0.05 -7.03 -4.72
N ILE A 232 -0.11 -8.21 -4.10
CA ILE A 232 -1.36 -8.76 -3.58
C ILE A 232 -1.36 -8.73 -2.06
N LEU A 233 -2.44 -8.17 -1.49
CA LEU A 233 -2.75 -8.18 -0.07
C LEU A 233 -4.12 -8.83 0.16
N TYR A 234 -4.21 -9.79 1.08
CA TYR A 234 -5.48 -10.33 1.56
C TYR A 234 -6.00 -9.48 2.72
N SER A 235 -7.29 -9.17 2.71
CA SER A 235 -7.97 -8.52 3.82
C SER A 235 -8.90 -9.50 4.54
N PRO A 236 -8.65 -9.84 5.80
CA PRO A 236 -9.57 -10.68 6.57
C PRO A 236 -10.90 -9.99 6.90
N GLU A 237 -10.95 -8.66 6.86
CA GLU A 237 -12.15 -7.86 7.08
C GLU A 237 -13.16 -8.00 5.95
N THR A 238 -12.68 -8.00 4.70
CA THR A 238 -13.51 -8.02 3.50
C THR A 238 -13.50 -9.37 2.79
N GLU A 239 -12.55 -10.27 3.16
CA GLU A 239 -12.28 -11.57 2.51
C GLU A 239 -11.95 -11.43 1.02
N TYR A 240 -11.34 -10.31 0.59
CA TYR A 240 -10.83 -10.09 -0.74
C TYR A 240 -9.31 -10.10 -0.79
N TYR A 241 -8.78 -10.56 -1.92
CA TYR A 241 -7.43 -10.30 -2.38
C TYR A 241 -7.45 -9.01 -3.18
N TYR A 242 -6.66 -8.03 -2.77
CA TYR A 242 -6.46 -6.75 -3.44
C TYR A 242 -5.17 -6.81 -4.23
N LEU A 243 -5.28 -6.74 -5.56
CA LEU A 243 -4.14 -6.62 -6.46
C LEU A 243 -3.90 -5.15 -6.74
N PHE A 244 -2.86 -4.60 -6.13
CA PHE A 244 -2.34 -3.28 -6.40
C PHE A 244 -1.46 -3.32 -7.64
N LEU A 245 -1.46 -2.24 -8.41
CA LEU A 245 -0.76 -2.10 -9.67
C LEU A 245 -0.33 -0.66 -9.86
N SER A 246 0.71 -0.44 -10.65
CA SER A 246 1.08 0.87 -11.12
C SER A 246 0.80 1.00 -12.61
N PHE A 247 0.10 2.07 -12.99
CA PHE A 247 -0.21 2.41 -14.37
C PHE A 247 0.61 3.63 -14.78
N GLY A 248 0.96 3.73 -16.05
CA GLY A 248 1.78 4.83 -16.59
C GLY A 248 3.28 4.55 -16.54
N GLY A 249 4.10 5.58 -16.75
CA GLY A 249 5.56 5.50 -16.70
C GLY A 249 6.11 6.01 -15.37
N LEU A 250 7.16 5.40 -14.88
CA LEU A 250 7.72 5.62 -13.54
C LEU A 250 8.51 6.94 -13.38
N ASP A 251 8.94 7.57 -14.49
CA ASP A 251 9.71 8.83 -14.44
C ASP A 251 8.83 10.02 -14.02
N SER A 252 9.45 11.15 -13.66
CA SER A 252 8.74 12.33 -13.13
C SER A 252 7.66 12.92 -14.06
N ASN A 253 7.67 12.54 -15.32
CA ASN A 253 6.69 12.95 -16.34
C ASN A 253 5.91 11.75 -16.93
N GLY A 254 6.03 10.58 -16.35
CA GLY A 254 5.46 9.34 -16.87
C GLY A 254 3.98 9.11 -16.53
N GLY A 255 3.44 9.89 -15.57
CA GLY A 255 2.05 9.74 -15.14
C GLY A 255 1.80 8.49 -14.28
N TYR A 256 2.86 7.97 -13.62
CA TYR A 256 2.74 6.82 -12.73
C TYR A 256 1.68 7.05 -11.66
N ASN A 257 0.80 6.08 -11.47
CA ASN A 257 -0.30 6.16 -10.51
C ASN A 257 -0.64 4.77 -9.95
N ILE A 258 -1.13 4.72 -8.72
CA ILE A 258 -1.46 3.49 -8.01
C ILE A 258 -2.93 3.17 -8.20
N ARG A 259 -3.21 1.95 -8.68
CA ARG A 259 -4.56 1.40 -8.82
C ARG A 259 -4.70 0.07 -8.11
N VAL A 260 -5.95 -0.32 -7.84
CA VAL A 260 -6.28 -1.60 -7.23
C VAL A 260 -7.48 -2.26 -7.92
N CYS A 261 -7.47 -3.58 -7.93
CA CYS A 261 -8.61 -4.42 -8.27
C CYS A 261 -8.71 -5.56 -7.24
N ARG A 262 -9.83 -6.29 -7.20
CA ARG A 262 -10.04 -7.31 -6.17
C ARG A 262 -10.61 -8.61 -6.71
N SER A 263 -10.35 -9.70 -6.00
CA SER A 263 -10.89 -11.04 -6.25
C SER A 263 -11.13 -11.80 -4.95
N ARG A 264 -12.01 -12.80 -4.97
CA ARG A 264 -12.18 -13.77 -3.87
C ARG A 264 -11.15 -14.90 -3.91
N GLN A 265 -10.39 -15.02 -5.00
CA GLN A 265 -9.35 -16.02 -5.18
C GLN A 265 -8.02 -15.35 -5.51
N PRO A 266 -6.88 -15.89 -5.05
CA PRO A 266 -5.58 -15.30 -5.31
C PRO A 266 -5.22 -15.24 -6.80
N ASP A 267 -5.69 -16.20 -7.59
CA ASP A 267 -5.47 -16.33 -9.03
C ASP A 267 -6.60 -15.74 -9.89
N GLY A 268 -7.52 -14.97 -9.27
CA GLY A 268 -8.58 -14.23 -9.95
C GLY A 268 -9.89 -15.02 -10.15
N PRO A 269 -10.81 -14.55 -11.01
CA PRO A 269 -10.71 -13.31 -11.79
C PRO A 269 -10.75 -12.05 -10.91
N TYR A 270 -9.94 -11.07 -11.26
CA TYR A 270 -9.94 -9.74 -10.62
C TYR A 270 -10.90 -8.80 -11.32
N THR A 271 -11.61 -7.97 -10.55
CA THR A 271 -12.51 -6.93 -11.06
C THR A 271 -12.24 -5.59 -10.40
N ASP A 272 -12.57 -4.50 -11.10
CA ASP A 272 -12.61 -3.15 -10.54
C ASP A 272 -13.97 -2.81 -9.91
N SER A 273 -14.18 -1.54 -9.52
CA SER A 273 -15.40 -1.07 -8.87
C SER A 273 -16.64 -1.10 -9.78
N LEU A 274 -16.46 -1.01 -11.09
CA LEU A 274 -17.53 -1.16 -12.08
C LEU A 274 -17.83 -2.63 -12.42
N GLY A 275 -17.09 -3.59 -11.81
CA GLY A 275 -17.20 -5.02 -12.13
C GLY A 275 -16.58 -5.40 -13.47
N GLN A 276 -15.74 -4.53 -14.06
CA GLN A 276 -15.01 -4.85 -15.27
C GLN A 276 -13.96 -5.93 -14.98
N ASN A 277 -13.92 -6.98 -15.80
CA ASN A 277 -12.93 -8.04 -15.64
C ASN A 277 -11.56 -7.54 -16.09
N MET A 278 -10.58 -7.58 -15.18
CA MET A 278 -9.23 -7.08 -15.45
C MET A 278 -8.47 -7.87 -16.51
N ILE A 279 -8.89 -9.07 -16.89
CA ILE A 279 -8.31 -9.80 -18.04
C ILE A 279 -8.48 -9.02 -19.36
N ASP A 280 -9.48 -8.14 -19.44
CA ASP A 280 -9.73 -7.28 -20.59
C ASP A 280 -8.91 -6.01 -20.58
N CYS A 281 -8.35 -5.61 -19.41
CA CYS A 281 -7.48 -4.46 -19.26
C CYS A 281 -6.17 -4.65 -20.01
N GLY A 282 -5.85 -3.75 -20.93
CA GLY A 282 -4.58 -3.75 -21.67
C GLY A 282 -4.70 -3.08 -23.02
N GLY A 283 -3.58 -2.89 -23.71
CA GLY A 283 -3.50 -2.22 -24.99
C GLY A 283 -4.26 -2.95 -26.10
N ALA A 284 -4.71 -2.22 -27.11
CA ALA A 284 -5.28 -2.78 -28.32
C ALA A 284 -4.23 -3.54 -29.15
N PRO A 285 -4.60 -4.52 -29.98
CA PRO A 285 -3.67 -5.25 -30.82
C PRO A 285 -2.84 -4.31 -31.72
N GLY A 286 -1.51 -4.45 -31.63
CA GLY A 286 -0.58 -3.63 -32.41
C GLY A 286 -0.26 -2.26 -31.84
N THR A 287 -0.78 -1.92 -30.66
CA THR A 287 -0.41 -0.70 -29.93
C THR A 287 0.81 -0.92 -29.05
N PHE A 288 1.43 0.18 -28.67
CA PHE A 288 2.58 0.22 -27.76
C PHE A 288 2.42 1.43 -26.87
N PHE A 289 2.30 1.23 -25.54
CA PHE A 289 2.15 2.31 -24.56
C PHE A 289 0.97 3.26 -24.88
N HIS A 290 -0.16 2.70 -25.33
CA HIS A 290 -1.33 3.47 -25.70
C HIS A 290 -2.30 3.53 -24.52
N ASP A 291 -2.02 4.40 -23.56
CA ASP A 291 -2.64 4.45 -22.23
C ASP A 291 -4.16 4.56 -22.25
N VAL A 292 -4.72 5.26 -23.23
CA VAL A 292 -6.17 5.45 -23.40
C VAL A 292 -6.96 4.13 -23.48
N ASP A 293 -6.31 3.03 -23.90
CA ASP A 293 -6.97 1.73 -24.01
C ASP A 293 -7.24 1.08 -22.64
N TYR A 294 -6.44 1.39 -21.63
CA TYR A 294 -6.53 0.79 -20.27
C TYR A 294 -6.74 1.81 -19.17
N GLU A 295 -6.73 3.10 -19.48
CA GLU A 295 -7.01 4.19 -18.53
C GLU A 295 -8.36 4.00 -17.79
N PRO A 296 -9.46 3.51 -18.39
CA PRO A 296 -10.74 3.33 -17.69
C PRO A 296 -10.78 2.18 -16.69
N TYR A 297 -9.73 1.36 -16.56
CA TYR A 297 -9.72 0.17 -15.71
C TYR A 297 -9.08 0.40 -14.34
N GLY A 298 -9.57 -0.35 -13.35
CA GLY A 298 -9.03 -0.36 -12.00
C GLY A 298 -9.50 0.82 -11.16
N VAL A 299 -9.41 0.69 -9.84
CA VAL A 299 -9.72 1.74 -8.87
C VAL A 299 -8.47 2.57 -8.64
N LYS A 300 -8.48 3.85 -9.03
CA LYS A 300 -7.33 4.75 -8.87
C LYS A 300 -7.30 5.34 -7.46
N LEU A 301 -6.32 4.92 -6.68
CA LEU A 301 -6.13 5.36 -5.30
C LEU A 301 -5.39 6.70 -5.22
N MET A 302 -4.40 6.92 -6.08
CA MET A 302 -3.65 8.18 -6.20
C MET A 302 -2.88 8.27 -7.52
N GLY A 303 -2.67 9.50 -7.98
CA GLY A 303 -1.74 9.89 -9.04
C GLY A 303 -0.88 11.06 -8.59
N GLY A 304 -0.36 11.87 -9.52
CA GLY A 304 0.35 13.11 -9.19
C GLY A 304 -0.61 14.12 -8.53
N TYR A 305 -0.18 14.76 -7.42
CA TYR A 305 -1.06 15.67 -6.70
C TYR A 305 -0.32 16.78 -5.95
N LYS A 306 -1.10 17.83 -5.60
CA LYS A 306 -0.64 18.97 -4.82
C LYS A 306 -1.79 19.55 -4.00
N PHE A 307 -1.63 19.65 -2.68
CA PHE A 307 -2.53 20.45 -1.87
C PHE A 307 -2.13 21.92 -1.99
N ALA A 308 -3.03 22.77 -2.50
CA ALA A 308 -2.81 24.20 -2.61
C ALA A 308 -2.64 24.84 -1.22
N SER A 309 -1.77 25.85 -1.11
CA SER A 309 -1.64 26.60 0.14
C SER A 309 -2.85 27.51 0.34
N VAL A 310 -3.36 27.53 1.59
CA VAL A 310 -4.44 28.44 2.03
C VAL A 310 -3.92 29.44 3.06
N GLU A 311 -4.73 30.43 3.42
CA GLU A 311 -4.31 31.50 4.33
C GLU A 311 -3.91 30.98 5.71
N SER A 312 -4.63 29.99 6.23
CA SER A 312 -4.39 29.36 7.53
C SER A 312 -3.11 28.52 7.61
N ASP A 313 -2.51 28.13 6.48
CA ASP A 313 -1.27 27.35 6.52
C ASP A 313 -0.12 28.14 7.15
N THR A 314 0.51 27.62 8.17
CA THR A 314 1.70 28.19 8.82
C THR A 314 2.96 27.96 7.99
N ASN A 315 3.01 26.85 7.23
CA ASN A 315 4.07 26.53 6.29
C ASN A 315 3.53 26.60 4.87
N LYS A 316 3.95 27.64 4.14
CA LYS A 316 3.53 27.89 2.74
C LYS A 316 4.31 27.07 1.71
N MET A 317 5.30 26.28 2.14
CA MET A 317 6.04 25.40 1.23
C MET A 317 5.20 24.18 0.88
N VAL A 318 4.60 24.24 -0.31
CA VAL A 318 3.75 23.17 -0.83
C VAL A 318 4.56 22.27 -1.73
N GLN A 319 4.69 21.01 -1.33
CA GLN A 319 5.32 19.96 -2.14
C GLN A 319 4.27 19.35 -3.07
N ALA A 320 4.56 19.33 -4.38
CA ALA A 320 3.80 18.52 -5.32
C ALA A 320 4.43 17.14 -5.47
N PHE A 321 3.59 16.12 -5.40
CA PHE A 321 3.97 14.72 -5.56
C PHE A 321 3.77 14.31 -7.01
N ARG A 322 4.73 13.58 -7.56
CA ARG A 322 4.75 13.09 -8.93
C ARG A 322 5.00 11.60 -8.96
N SER A 323 4.35 10.94 -9.89
CA SER A 323 4.61 9.53 -10.18
C SER A 323 4.68 8.65 -8.92
N PRO A 324 3.67 8.71 -8.02
CA PRO A 324 3.58 7.73 -6.93
C PRO A 324 3.30 6.36 -7.52
N GLY A 325 4.07 5.35 -7.10
CA GLY A 325 3.90 4.02 -7.65
C GLY A 325 4.81 2.97 -7.07
N HIS A 326 4.76 1.81 -7.68
CA HIS A 326 5.45 0.59 -7.30
C HIS A 326 5.34 0.34 -5.80
N ASN A 327 4.10 0.16 -5.36
CA ASN A 327 3.79 0.03 -3.96
C ASN A 327 3.83 -1.42 -3.49
N SER A 328 4.13 -1.58 -2.22
CA SER A 328 3.72 -2.72 -1.41
C SER A 328 2.63 -2.30 -0.43
N ALA A 329 1.98 -3.28 0.20
CA ALA A 329 0.93 -3.06 1.18
C ALA A 329 1.13 -3.99 2.38
N TYR A 330 0.76 -3.53 3.56
CA TYR A 330 0.92 -4.29 4.79
C TYR A 330 -0.35 -4.22 5.63
N TYR A 331 -0.78 -5.37 6.14
CA TYR A 331 -1.85 -5.49 7.13
C TYR A 331 -1.26 -5.84 8.50
N GLU A 332 -1.50 -5.01 9.48
CA GLU A 332 -1.07 -5.21 10.87
C GLU A 332 -2.17 -5.92 11.65
N GLU A 333 -2.01 -7.22 11.86
CA GLU A 333 -3.04 -8.07 12.48
C GLU A 333 -3.41 -7.62 13.90
N GLU A 334 -2.43 -7.16 14.69
CA GLU A 334 -2.63 -6.75 16.09
C GLU A 334 -3.56 -5.54 16.22
N THR A 335 -3.56 -4.67 15.23
CA THR A 335 -4.33 -3.42 15.24
C THR A 335 -5.44 -3.37 14.20
N GLY A 336 -5.41 -4.27 13.22
CA GLY A 336 -6.30 -4.27 12.05
C GLY A 336 -6.07 -3.08 11.12
N ARG A 337 -4.87 -2.51 11.12
CA ARG A 337 -4.51 -1.37 10.26
C ARG A 337 -3.90 -1.85 8.95
N TYR A 338 -4.16 -1.09 7.91
CA TYR A 338 -3.57 -1.29 6.59
C TYR A 338 -2.65 -0.14 6.25
N PHE A 339 -1.53 -0.44 5.59
CA PHE A 339 -0.55 0.54 5.16
C PHE A 339 -0.19 0.35 3.70
N LEU A 340 -0.04 1.47 2.98
CA LEU A 340 0.49 1.53 1.64
C LEU A 340 1.89 2.11 1.70
N VAL A 341 2.88 1.38 1.17
CA VAL A 341 4.29 1.78 1.14
C VAL A 341 4.70 1.91 -0.32
N PHE A 342 5.13 3.08 -0.74
CA PHE A 342 5.44 3.37 -2.14
C PHE A 342 6.57 4.38 -2.27
N HIS A 343 7.17 4.47 -3.44
CA HIS A 343 8.05 5.59 -3.75
C HIS A 343 7.29 6.67 -4.54
N THR A 344 7.75 7.90 -4.42
CA THR A 344 7.21 9.02 -5.19
C THR A 344 8.31 10.03 -5.49
N ARG A 345 8.14 10.73 -6.60
CA ARG A 345 8.96 11.88 -6.99
C ARG A 345 8.29 13.18 -6.59
N PHE A 346 9.00 14.28 -6.76
CA PHE A 346 8.53 15.60 -6.36
C PHE A 346 8.78 16.63 -7.47
N ALA A 347 7.88 17.59 -7.59
CA ALA A 347 8.05 18.68 -8.54
C ALA A 347 9.39 19.41 -8.27
N ASN A 348 10.06 19.79 -9.34
CA ASN A 348 11.34 20.50 -9.32
C ASN A 348 12.52 19.74 -8.67
N SER A 349 12.42 18.43 -8.50
CA SER A 349 13.45 17.57 -7.89
C SER A 349 14.09 16.59 -8.88
N GLY A 350 13.84 16.75 -10.18
CA GLY A 350 14.28 15.81 -11.22
C GLY A 350 13.72 14.41 -10.95
N GLU A 351 14.59 13.41 -11.06
CA GLU A 351 14.23 12.00 -10.79
C GLU A 351 14.47 11.56 -9.33
N SER A 352 14.76 12.50 -8.43
CA SER A 352 14.89 12.18 -7.01
C SER A 352 13.58 11.69 -6.45
N PHE A 353 13.63 10.60 -5.68
CA PHE A 353 12.47 9.94 -5.09
C PHE A 353 12.67 9.68 -3.60
N SER A 354 11.58 9.38 -2.92
CA SER A 354 11.61 9.00 -1.50
C SER A 354 10.43 8.08 -1.18
N VAL A 355 10.63 7.20 -0.22
CA VAL A 355 9.58 6.33 0.31
C VAL A 355 8.55 7.15 1.07
N ARG A 356 7.28 6.76 0.91
CA ARG A 356 6.14 7.23 1.70
C ARG A 356 5.35 6.06 2.22
N VAL A 357 4.80 6.24 3.42
CA VAL A 357 3.85 5.33 4.03
C VAL A 357 2.58 6.11 4.29
N HIS A 358 1.45 5.61 3.79
CA HIS A 358 0.12 6.13 4.08
C HIS A 358 -0.74 5.03 4.69
N GLN A 359 -1.57 5.39 5.66
CA GLN A 359 -2.56 4.45 6.18
C GLN A 359 -3.66 4.24 5.15
N MET A 360 -4.20 3.02 5.08
CA MET A 360 -5.39 2.71 4.31
C MET A 360 -6.53 2.31 5.24
N PHE A 361 -7.75 2.48 4.74
CA PHE A 361 -8.98 2.06 5.39
C PHE A 361 -9.84 1.32 4.38
N MET A 362 -10.81 0.54 4.84
CA MET A 362 -11.85 -0.01 3.97
C MET A 362 -13.08 0.90 4.04
N ASN A 363 -13.62 1.28 2.88
CA ASN A 363 -14.92 1.98 2.83
C ASN A 363 -16.07 0.99 2.99
N ASP A 364 -17.31 1.48 3.08
CA ASP A 364 -18.50 0.66 3.29
C ASP A 364 -18.75 -0.38 2.17
N GLU A 365 -18.16 -0.18 1.00
CA GLU A 365 -18.21 -1.10 -0.15
C GLU A 365 -17.08 -2.13 -0.16
N GLY A 366 -16.19 -2.06 0.84
CA GLY A 366 -15.03 -2.91 1.00
C GLY A 366 -13.94 -2.63 -0.04
N TRP A 367 -13.74 -1.37 -0.43
CA TRP A 367 -12.61 -0.93 -1.22
C TRP A 367 -11.59 -0.20 -0.33
N PRO A 368 -10.28 -0.41 -0.56
CA PRO A 368 -9.26 0.34 0.15
C PRO A 368 -9.28 1.82 -0.29
N VAL A 369 -9.24 2.71 0.67
CA VAL A 369 -9.08 4.15 0.50
C VAL A 369 -7.85 4.61 1.26
N VAL A 370 -7.06 5.51 0.69
CA VAL A 370 -5.75 5.91 1.21
C VAL A 370 -5.83 7.26 1.90
N ALA A 371 -5.31 7.36 3.12
CA ALA A 371 -5.22 8.63 3.84
C ALA A 371 -4.50 9.71 3.00
N PRO A 372 -4.99 10.95 2.98
CA PRO A 372 -4.42 11.99 2.11
C PRO A 372 -3.00 12.43 2.52
N LEU A 373 -2.61 12.20 3.77
CA LEU A 373 -1.31 12.58 4.32
C LEU A 373 -0.54 11.33 4.76
N ARG A 374 0.79 11.46 4.79
CA ARG A 374 1.67 10.36 5.21
C ARG A 374 1.43 9.98 6.66
N TYR A 375 1.58 8.70 6.96
CA TYR A 375 1.46 8.15 8.32
C TYR A 375 2.45 8.81 9.29
N THR A 376 1.96 9.15 10.49
CA THR A 376 2.70 9.88 11.52
C THR A 376 2.66 9.18 12.89
N GLY A 377 2.25 7.91 12.91
CA GLY A 377 2.11 7.17 14.16
C GLY A 377 0.71 7.28 14.78
N GLU A 378 -0.30 7.68 14.00
CA GLU A 378 -1.70 7.74 14.43
C GLU A 378 -2.14 6.38 14.98
N GLY A 379 -2.45 6.33 16.27
CA GLY A 379 -3.04 5.16 16.90
C GLY A 379 -4.55 5.14 16.74
N ARG A 380 -5.17 3.97 16.97
CA ARG A 380 -6.63 3.84 17.10
C ARG A 380 -7.20 4.69 18.24
N GLU A 381 -6.35 5.15 19.16
CA GLU A 381 -6.72 5.86 20.37
C GLU A 381 -6.99 7.35 20.14
N VAL A 382 -6.70 7.88 18.95
CA VAL A 382 -7.04 9.25 18.63
C VAL A 382 -8.50 9.28 18.19
N PRO A 383 -9.43 9.78 19.01
CA PRO A 383 -10.85 9.86 18.63
C PRO A 383 -10.99 10.70 17.36
N LEU A 384 -11.85 10.24 16.45
CA LEU A 384 -12.28 11.10 15.36
C LEU A 384 -12.94 12.34 15.95
N PRO A 385 -12.65 13.55 15.42
CA PRO A 385 -13.29 14.76 15.92
C PRO A 385 -14.81 14.62 15.83
N GLU A 386 -15.53 15.00 16.90
CA GLU A 386 -17.00 15.02 16.89
C GLU A 386 -17.53 16.05 15.87
N ASN A 387 -16.74 17.08 15.60
CA ASN A 387 -17.13 18.20 14.74
C ASN A 387 -16.41 18.13 13.40
N ARG A 388 -17.05 17.57 12.39
CA ARG A 388 -16.51 17.37 11.03
C ARG A 388 -16.87 18.47 10.03
N PRO A 389 -17.92 19.32 10.22
CA PRO A 389 -18.12 20.51 9.39
C PRO A 389 -16.93 21.45 9.46
N GLY A 390 -16.64 22.15 8.35
CA GLY A 390 -15.53 23.09 8.28
C GLY A 390 -15.08 23.36 6.86
N ALA A 391 -14.01 24.14 6.73
CA ALA A 391 -13.35 24.40 5.45
C ALA A 391 -12.34 23.29 5.15
N TYR A 392 -12.33 22.81 3.91
CA TYR A 392 -11.49 21.70 3.45
C TYR A 392 -10.75 22.06 2.16
N LYS A 393 -9.51 21.62 2.04
CA LYS A 393 -8.84 21.40 0.76
C LYS A 393 -9.34 20.07 0.21
N ILE A 394 -10.05 20.09 -0.91
CA ILE A 394 -10.59 18.89 -1.57
C ILE A 394 -9.79 18.60 -2.84
N LEU A 395 -9.36 17.36 -3.02
CA LEU A 395 -8.53 16.92 -4.13
C LEU A 395 -9.17 15.71 -4.81
N PHE A 396 -9.35 15.80 -6.12
CA PHE A 396 -9.89 14.74 -6.97
C PHE A 396 -8.76 13.97 -7.66
N HIS A 397 -8.80 12.65 -7.62
CA HIS A 397 -7.93 11.76 -8.39
C HIS A 397 -8.73 11.13 -9.52
N GLU A 398 -8.77 11.79 -10.66
CA GLU A 398 -9.44 11.28 -11.87
C GLU A 398 -8.67 10.09 -12.47
N HIS A 399 -9.32 9.28 -13.33
CA HIS A 399 -8.72 8.06 -13.94
C HIS A 399 -7.57 8.30 -14.94
N ASP A 400 -7.21 9.52 -15.21
CA ASP A 400 -6.17 9.88 -16.16
C ASP A 400 -4.80 9.22 -15.89
N ILE A 401 -4.04 9.00 -16.97
CA ILE A 401 -2.64 8.56 -16.95
C ILE A 401 -1.81 9.66 -17.61
N ASN A 402 -1.46 10.69 -16.85
CA ASN A 402 -0.69 11.82 -17.36
C ASN A 402 0.18 12.43 -16.25
N PRO A 403 1.19 13.26 -16.57
CA PRO A 403 2.10 13.84 -15.59
C PRO A 403 1.55 15.07 -14.86
N VAL A 404 0.29 15.43 -15.08
CA VAL A 404 -0.31 16.63 -14.46
C VAL A 404 -0.59 16.35 -13.00
N GLU A 405 -0.17 17.26 -12.11
CA GLU A 405 -0.55 17.17 -10.70
C GLU A 405 -1.98 17.71 -10.53
N HIS A 406 -2.86 16.90 -9.96
CA HIS A 406 -4.16 17.34 -9.49
C HIS A 406 -3.99 18.31 -8.32
N VAL A 407 -4.62 19.48 -8.40
CA VAL A 407 -4.48 20.52 -7.37
C VAL A 407 -5.76 20.63 -6.58
N SER A 408 -5.65 20.65 -5.24
CA SER A 408 -6.82 20.79 -4.38
C SER A 408 -7.51 22.15 -4.57
N ILE A 409 -8.83 22.12 -4.44
CA ILE A 409 -9.73 23.30 -4.37
C ILE A 409 -10.22 23.48 -2.93
N THR A 410 -10.81 24.64 -2.62
CA THR A 410 -11.33 24.94 -1.28
C THR A 410 -12.85 24.87 -1.27
N CYS A 411 -13.41 24.01 -0.40
CA CYS A 411 -14.85 23.89 -0.20
C CYS A 411 -15.16 23.86 1.30
N THR A 412 -16.39 24.24 1.67
CA THR A 412 -16.88 24.21 3.05
C THR A 412 -17.96 23.13 3.17
N LEU A 413 -17.77 22.20 4.09
CA LEU A 413 -18.76 21.23 4.53
C LEU A 413 -19.56 21.87 5.67
N HIS A 414 -20.85 22.20 5.44
CA HIS A 414 -21.71 22.83 6.43
C HIS A 414 -22.39 21.79 7.34
N ALA A 415 -22.71 22.18 8.57
CA ALA A 415 -23.38 21.32 9.53
C ALA A 415 -24.80 20.86 9.12
N ASP A 416 -25.41 21.53 8.16
CA ASP A 416 -26.69 21.17 7.57
C ASP A 416 -26.58 20.19 6.40
N GLY A 417 -25.39 19.66 6.13
CA GLY A 417 -25.14 18.68 5.08
C GLY A 417 -24.91 19.31 3.69
N GLN A 418 -24.80 20.64 3.58
CA GLN A 418 -24.49 21.30 2.31
C GLN A 418 -22.97 21.40 2.11
N VAL A 419 -22.53 21.41 0.85
CA VAL A 419 -21.15 21.75 0.43
C VAL A 419 -21.18 23.00 -0.42
N SER A 420 -20.31 23.96 -0.11
CA SER A 420 -20.19 25.21 -0.85
C SER A 420 -18.72 25.61 -1.05
N GLY A 421 -18.47 26.61 -1.90
CA GLY A 421 -17.15 27.12 -2.24
C GLY A 421 -16.81 26.86 -3.71
N GLU A 422 -15.59 26.39 -4.01
CA GLU A 422 -15.19 26.09 -5.39
C GLU A 422 -15.86 24.81 -5.92
N CYS A 423 -16.43 23.97 -5.04
CA CYS A 423 -17.38 22.92 -5.42
C CYS A 423 -18.68 23.08 -4.61
N THR A 424 -19.77 22.49 -5.12
CA THR A 424 -21.07 22.47 -4.44
C THR A 424 -21.66 21.08 -4.43
N GLY A 425 -22.49 20.79 -3.41
CA GLY A 425 -23.12 19.48 -3.27
C GLY A 425 -23.68 19.24 -1.90
N THR A 426 -23.70 17.99 -1.48
CA THR A 426 -24.20 17.54 -0.18
C THR A 426 -23.24 16.55 0.45
N TRP A 427 -23.25 16.43 1.76
CA TRP A 427 -22.50 15.43 2.49
C TRP A 427 -23.24 14.97 3.73
N GLU A 428 -22.97 13.77 4.15
CA GLU A 428 -23.42 13.22 5.42
C GLU A 428 -22.32 12.33 6.03
N SER A 429 -22.36 12.16 7.32
CA SER A 429 -21.46 11.26 8.04
C SER A 429 -22.22 10.45 9.07
N GLN A 430 -21.77 9.24 9.31
CA GLN A 430 -22.28 8.34 10.33
C GLN A 430 -21.40 8.37 11.60
N GLU A 431 -21.94 7.90 12.71
CA GLU A 431 -21.18 7.73 13.97
C GLU A 431 -19.99 6.77 13.81
N SER A 432 -20.07 5.82 12.87
CA SER A 432 -18.99 4.90 12.50
C SER A 432 -17.73 5.57 11.93
N GLY A 433 -17.84 6.83 11.49
CA GLY A 433 -16.77 7.55 10.81
C GLY A 433 -16.87 7.51 9.29
N SER A 434 -17.90 6.87 8.72
CA SER A 434 -18.14 6.91 7.27
C SER A 434 -18.53 8.30 6.81
N ILE A 435 -18.16 8.64 5.56
CA ILE A 435 -18.61 9.84 4.85
C ILE A 435 -19.22 9.43 3.52
N HIS A 436 -20.38 10.04 3.19
CA HIS A 436 -20.98 10.05 1.87
C HIS A 436 -21.01 11.52 1.40
N ILE A 437 -20.34 11.81 0.31
CA ILE A 437 -20.26 13.17 -0.22
C ILE A 437 -20.58 13.17 -1.71
N THR A 438 -21.54 14.01 -2.11
CA THR A 438 -21.90 14.21 -3.51
C THR A 438 -21.43 15.58 -3.95
N VAL A 439 -20.45 15.62 -4.83
CA VAL A 439 -19.87 16.85 -5.38
C VAL A 439 -19.64 16.68 -6.88
N GLN A 440 -19.83 17.75 -7.65
CA GLN A 440 -19.70 17.72 -9.12
C GLN A 440 -20.59 16.68 -9.82
N GLY A 441 -21.68 16.24 -9.17
CA GLY A 441 -22.61 15.24 -9.70
C GLY A 441 -22.20 13.79 -9.45
N GLU A 442 -21.08 13.54 -8.80
CA GLU A 442 -20.58 12.20 -8.42
C GLU A 442 -20.69 12.01 -6.90
N THR A 443 -21.08 10.81 -6.48
CA THR A 443 -21.13 10.43 -5.05
C THR A 443 -19.93 9.59 -4.69
N TYR A 444 -19.27 9.96 -3.60
CA TYR A 444 -18.10 9.30 -3.04
C TYR A 444 -18.43 8.73 -1.67
N THR A 445 -18.00 7.49 -1.42
CA THR A 445 -18.16 6.78 -0.15
C THR A 445 -16.80 6.50 0.45
N GLY A 446 -16.61 6.84 1.72
CA GLY A 446 -15.31 6.69 2.36
C GLY A 446 -15.35 6.86 3.87
N VAL A 447 -14.22 7.27 4.43
CA VAL A 447 -14.05 7.39 5.88
C VAL A 447 -13.42 8.71 6.26
N PHE A 448 -13.80 9.22 7.42
CA PHE A 448 -13.03 10.25 8.11
C PHE A 448 -11.85 9.63 8.86
N ALA A 449 -10.75 10.35 8.89
CA ALA A 449 -9.56 10.01 9.64
C ALA A 449 -8.98 11.27 10.28
N ARG A 450 -7.99 11.08 11.14
CA ARG A 450 -7.19 12.15 11.70
C ARG A 450 -5.76 12.02 11.18
N CYS A 451 -5.21 13.09 10.65
CA CYS A 451 -3.86 13.12 10.10
C CYS A 451 -3.09 14.33 10.61
N PHE A 452 -1.77 14.25 10.65
CA PHE A 452 -0.93 15.42 10.93
C PHE A 452 -0.66 16.19 9.64
N ASP A 453 -1.18 17.43 9.54
CA ASP A 453 -0.88 18.31 8.41
C ASP A 453 0.36 19.16 8.69
N GLY A 454 1.44 18.87 7.98
CA GLY A 454 2.69 19.63 8.07
C GLY A 454 2.57 21.09 7.59
N ALA A 455 1.58 21.42 6.75
CA ALA A 455 1.32 22.80 6.33
C ALA A 455 0.70 23.63 7.46
N GLN A 456 -0.17 23.03 8.25
CA GLN A 456 -0.79 23.66 9.42
C GLN A 456 0.03 23.45 10.70
N SER A 457 0.96 22.46 10.71
CA SER A 457 1.70 21.98 11.88
C SER A 457 0.77 21.50 13.01
N ALA A 458 -0.32 20.84 12.63
CA ALA A 458 -1.40 20.43 13.53
C ALA A 458 -2.02 19.10 13.11
N TRP A 459 -2.67 18.43 14.08
CA TRP A 459 -3.57 17.33 13.80
C TRP A 459 -4.88 17.88 13.27
N VAL A 460 -5.35 17.32 12.18
CA VAL A 460 -6.55 17.81 11.49
C VAL A 460 -7.48 16.65 11.12
N SER A 461 -8.76 16.91 11.04
CA SER A 461 -9.70 16.02 10.37
C SER A 461 -9.35 15.93 8.89
N CYS A 462 -9.36 14.73 8.36
CA CYS A 462 -9.29 14.49 6.92
C CYS A 462 -10.32 13.42 6.54
N PHE A 463 -10.60 13.29 5.27
CA PHE A 463 -11.36 12.18 4.72
C PHE A 463 -10.74 11.66 3.42
N THR A 464 -11.06 10.41 3.13
CA THR A 464 -10.73 9.75 1.89
C THR A 464 -11.90 8.91 1.43
N ALA A 465 -12.26 8.99 0.16
CA ALA A 465 -13.45 8.35 -0.39
C ALA A 465 -13.23 7.94 -1.85
N LEU A 466 -14.10 7.06 -2.36
CA LEU A 466 -14.14 6.61 -3.75
C LEU A 466 -15.54 6.79 -4.32
N ASN A 467 -15.62 7.16 -5.61
CA ASN A 467 -16.87 7.08 -6.36
C ASN A 467 -17.05 5.68 -6.99
N GLU A 468 -18.23 5.43 -7.58
CA GLU A 468 -18.54 4.18 -8.27
C GLU A 468 -17.56 3.86 -9.41
N LYS A 469 -16.99 4.88 -10.06
CA LYS A 469 -16.01 4.71 -11.13
C LYS A 469 -14.63 4.29 -10.62
N GLY A 470 -14.41 4.34 -9.30
CA GLY A 470 -13.12 4.02 -8.70
C GLY A 470 -12.14 5.20 -8.74
N GLU A 471 -12.63 6.42 -8.64
CA GLU A 471 -11.82 7.64 -8.54
C GLU A 471 -11.79 8.12 -7.09
N ALA A 472 -10.61 8.43 -6.58
CA ALA A 472 -10.46 8.85 -5.19
C ALA A 472 -10.70 10.34 -4.99
N LEU A 473 -11.33 10.67 -3.85
CA LEU A 473 -11.54 12.02 -3.35
C LEU A 473 -10.90 12.16 -1.97
N TRP A 474 -10.04 13.14 -1.80
CA TRP A 474 -9.42 13.45 -0.51
C TRP A 474 -9.86 14.82 0.01
N GLY A 475 -9.99 14.94 1.33
CA GLY A 475 -10.27 16.22 2.00
C GLY A 475 -9.37 16.40 3.22
N ILE A 476 -8.81 17.60 3.39
CA ILE A 476 -8.02 18.01 4.56
C ILE A 476 -8.64 19.28 5.14
N ARG A 477 -9.04 19.24 6.41
CA ARG A 477 -9.64 20.38 7.09
C ARG A 477 -8.62 21.48 7.35
N THR A 478 -9.04 22.75 7.25
CA THR A 478 -8.15 23.91 7.28
C THR A 478 -8.48 24.97 8.33
N ASP A 479 -9.63 24.90 8.98
CA ASP A 479 -10.18 25.99 9.79
C ASP A 479 -10.21 25.72 11.30
N ASP A 480 -9.76 24.55 11.75
CA ASP A 480 -9.72 24.20 13.16
C ASP A 480 -8.57 23.21 13.42
N PRO A 481 -7.33 23.70 13.45
CA PRO A 481 -6.21 22.86 13.90
C PRO A 481 -6.37 22.58 15.40
N GLU A 482 -6.54 21.32 15.77
CA GLU A 482 -6.52 20.87 17.16
C GLU A 482 -5.11 20.91 17.78
#